data_f4109fc00cb72f209d322545caad227d
#
_entry.id   f4109fc00cb72f209d322545caad227d
#
_cell.length_a   1.000
_cell.length_b   1.000
_cell.length_c   1.000
_cell.angle_alpha   90.00
_cell.angle_beta   90.00
_cell.angle_gamma   90.00
#
_symmetry.space_group_name_H-M   'P 1'
#
loop_
_entity.id
_entity.type
_entity.pdbx_description
1 polymer ?
#
loop_
_entity_poly.entity_id
_entity_poly.type
_entity_poly.pdbx_seq_one_letter_code
_entity_poly.pdbx_strand_id
1 'polypeptide(L)'
;IAMNIKLQKLEKIINSEPSSKIISSSISNEELLIEISENDLIDVVQFLKLNENCKFKQLIDIAGVDYPENDKRFELIYLFLSHEQNTRIKLSIKFEVNQTINSITKIFPSANWMEREVFDMYGIKFKNHPDLRRILTDYNFKGHPLRKDFPLTGFNEVRYSEKEKKVIYE
;
A
#
# COMPACT_ATOMS: atom_id res chain seq x y z
N ILE A 1 17.76 -22.20 -4.30
CA ILE A 1 16.94 -23.44 -4.35
C ILE A 1 16.11 -23.57 -3.05
N ALA A 2 16.70 -23.48 -1.85
CA ALA A 2 15.97 -23.66 -0.58
C ALA A 2 14.89 -22.59 -0.32
N MET A 3 15.13 -21.34 -0.68
CA MET A 3 14.18 -20.23 -0.55
C MET A 3 12.94 -20.47 -1.43
N ASN A 4 13.13 -20.90 -2.66
CA ASN A 4 12.03 -21.15 -3.60
C ASN A 4 11.09 -22.28 -3.12
N ILE A 5 11.63 -23.32 -2.47
CA ILE A 5 10.82 -24.40 -1.88
C ILE A 5 9.95 -23.87 -0.72
N LYS A 6 10.49 -22.96 0.11
CA LYS A 6 9.72 -22.34 1.20
C LYS A 6 8.57 -21.48 0.65
N LEU A 7 8.85 -20.67 -0.38
CA LEU A 7 7.82 -19.84 -1.01
C LEU A 7 6.73 -20.65 -1.69
N GLN A 8 7.08 -21.75 -2.36
CA GLN A 8 6.10 -22.67 -2.94
C GLN A 8 5.20 -23.32 -1.89
N LYS A 9 5.75 -23.70 -0.71
CA LYS A 9 4.94 -24.20 0.40
C LYS A 9 4.01 -23.12 0.94
N LEU A 10 4.51 -21.90 1.12
CA LEU A 10 3.74 -20.76 1.57
C LEU A 10 2.59 -20.44 0.60
N GLU A 11 2.87 -20.41 -0.70
CA GLU A 11 1.89 -20.20 -1.76
C GLU A 11 0.76 -21.24 -1.69
N LYS A 12 1.10 -22.53 -1.51
CA LYS A 12 0.10 -23.61 -1.35
C LYS A 12 -0.78 -23.41 -0.12
N ILE A 13 -0.19 -23.00 1.03
CA ILE A 13 -0.93 -22.75 2.27
C ILE A 13 -1.93 -21.62 2.07
N ILE A 14 -1.48 -20.51 1.45
CA ILE A 14 -2.33 -19.34 1.22
C ILE A 14 -3.43 -19.68 0.21
N ASN A 15 -3.13 -20.39 -0.86
CA ASN A 15 -4.10 -20.80 -1.88
C ASN A 15 -5.12 -21.86 -1.36
N SER A 16 -4.78 -22.62 -0.33
CA SER A 16 -5.69 -23.59 0.28
C SER A 16 -6.66 -22.99 1.29
N GLU A 17 -6.47 -21.70 1.66
CA GLU A 17 -7.34 -21.01 2.60
C GLU A 17 -8.67 -20.60 1.93
N PRO A 18 -9.83 -21.13 2.37
CA PRO A 18 -11.12 -20.85 1.73
C PRO A 18 -11.56 -19.39 1.81
N SER A 19 -11.05 -18.66 2.81
CA SER A 19 -11.36 -17.23 3.02
C SER A 19 -10.52 -16.31 2.15
N SER A 20 -9.37 -16.79 1.62
CA SER A 20 -8.52 -16.00 0.74
C SER A 20 -8.90 -16.22 -0.72
N LYS A 21 -9.74 -15.33 -1.26
CA LYS A 21 -10.04 -15.28 -2.70
C LYS A 21 -8.87 -14.69 -3.45
N ILE A 22 -7.84 -15.50 -3.69
CA ILE A 22 -6.67 -15.09 -4.44
C ILE A 22 -7.02 -15.04 -5.92
N ILE A 23 -6.73 -13.91 -6.56
CA ILE A 23 -6.90 -13.71 -8.00
C ILE A 23 -5.72 -14.33 -8.74
N SER A 24 -4.50 -14.06 -8.29
CA SER A 24 -3.29 -14.61 -8.88
C SER A 24 -2.17 -14.71 -7.83
N SER A 25 -1.24 -15.64 -8.03
CA SER A 25 -0.01 -15.74 -7.26
C SER A 25 1.19 -16.02 -8.17
N SER A 26 2.33 -15.45 -7.83
CA SER A 26 3.59 -15.68 -8.56
C SER A 26 4.80 -15.52 -7.63
N ILE A 27 5.87 -16.28 -7.93
CA ILE A 27 7.13 -16.18 -7.20
C ILE A 27 8.15 -15.55 -8.14
N SER A 28 8.68 -14.38 -7.75
CA SER A 28 9.71 -13.66 -8.49
C SER A 28 10.70 -13.02 -7.53
N ASN A 29 12.00 -13.01 -7.89
CA ASN A 29 13.07 -12.38 -7.09
C ASN A 29 13.07 -12.79 -5.61
N GLU A 30 12.83 -14.09 -5.33
CA GLU A 30 12.77 -14.64 -3.98
C GLU A 30 11.65 -14.04 -3.10
N GLU A 31 10.60 -13.50 -3.71
CA GLU A 31 9.42 -12.98 -3.05
C GLU A 31 8.15 -13.59 -3.65
N LEU A 32 7.14 -13.78 -2.82
CA LEU A 32 5.81 -14.22 -3.24
C LEU A 32 4.92 -12.99 -3.46
N LEU A 33 4.45 -12.79 -4.68
CA LEU A 33 3.45 -11.81 -5.03
C LEU A 33 2.07 -12.47 -5.08
N ILE A 34 1.10 -11.87 -4.41
CA ILE A 34 -0.30 -12.31 -4.37
C ILE A 34 -1.19 -11.14 -4.73
N GLU A 35 -2.05 -11.33 -5.70
CA GLU A 35 -3.11 -10.38 -6.06
C GLU A 35 -4.44 -10.83 -5.47
N ILE A 36 -5.14 -9.92 -4.77
CA ILE A 36 -6.44 -10.15 -4.15
C ILE A 36 -7.44 -9.07 -4.50
N SER A 37 -8.72 -9.32 -4.20
CA SER A 37 -9.76 -8.28 -4.23
C SER A 37 -9.63 -7.35 -3.02
N GLU A 38 -10.00 -6.08 -3.20
CA GLU A 38 -10.06 -5.08 -2.14
C GLU A 38 -10.98 -5.48 -0.97
N ASN A 39 -11.99 -6.29 -1.24
CA ASN A 39 -12.93 -6.77 -0.22
C ASN A 39 -12.32 -7.81 0.72
N ASP A 40 -11.36 -8.57 0.25
CA ASP A 40 -10.72 -9.67 0.98
C ASP A 40 -9.46 -9.22 1.76
N LEU A 41 -9.07 -7.94 1.64
CA LEU A 41 -7.86 -7.40 2.25
C LEU A 41 -7.73 -7.70 3.74
N ILE A 42 -8.77 -7.42 4.51
CA ILE A 42 -8.74 -7.57 5.97
C ILE A 42 -8.56 -9.02 6.38
N ASP A 43 -9.32 -9.92 5.75
CA ASP A 43 -9.29 -11.36 6.06
C ASP A 43 -7.93 -11.96 5.70
N VAL A 44 -7.40 -11.63 4.50
CA VAL A 44 -6.09 -12.12 4.06
C VAL A 44 -4.97 -11.58 4.95
N VAL A 45 -4.96 -10.29 5.28
CA VAL A 45 -3.92 -9.68 6.14
C VAL A 45 -3.98 -10.27 7.56
N GLN A 46 -5.18 -10.52 8.09
CA GLN A 46 -5.35 -11.15 9.38
C GLN A 46 -4.87 -12.61 9.36
N PHE A 47 -5.19 -13.35 8.31
CA PHE A 47 -4.69 -14.71 8.10
C PHE A 47 -3.16 -14.74 8.03
N LEU A 48 -2.55 -13.89 7.20
CA LEU A 48 -1.08 -13.82 7.06
C LEU A 48 -0.38 -13.53 8.40
N LYS A 49 -0.99 -12.71 9.25
CA LYS A 49 -0.43 -12.38 10.57
C LYS A 49 -0.57 -13.52 11.60
N LEU A 50 -1.73 -14.18 11.64
CA LEU A 50 -2.11 -15.11 12.71
C LEU A 50 -1.76 -16.57 12.41
N ASN A 51 -1.73 -16.97 11.15
CA ASN A 51 -1.46 -18.35 10.77
C ASN A 51 -0.03 -18.76 11.16
N GLU A 52 0.11 -19.90 11.83
CA GLU A 52 1.38 -20.40 12.38
C GLU A 52 2.45 -20.68 11.30
N ASN A 53 2.03 -20.98 10.09
CA ASN A 53 2.94 -21.25 8.96
C ASN A 53 3.33 -19.96 8.21
N CYS A 54 2.60 -18.86 8.42
CA CYS A 54 2.83 -17.57 7.78
C CYS A 54 3.58 -16.61 8.69
N LYS A 55 2.99 -16.24 9.84
CA LYS A 55 3.56 -15.37 10.88
C LYS A 55 4.17 -14.07 10.35
N PHE A 56 3.46 -13.41 9.41
CA PHE A 56 3.87 -12.09 8.92
C PHE A 56 3.53 -11.02 9.96
N LYS A 57 4.45 -10.81 10.90
CA LYS A 57 4.26 -9.91 12.05
C LYS A 57 4.72 -8.48 11.80
N GLN A 58 5.44 -8.24 10.69
CA GLN A 58 5.90 -6.91 10.30
C GLN A 58 5.31 -6.49 8.97
N LEU A 59 4.65 -5.33 8.97
CA LEU A 59 4.37 -4.54 7.77
C LEU A 59 5.60 -3.67 7.52
N ILE A 60 6.23 -3.83 6.35
CA ILE A 60 7.42 -3.08 5.95
C ILE A 60 7.00 -1.74 5.36
N ASP A 61 6.06 -1.79 4.39
CA ASP A 61 5.63 -0.62 3.65
C ASP A 61 4.27 -0.82 2.98
N ILE A 62 3.64 0.29 2.57
CA ILE A 62 2.45 0.33 1.71
C ILE A 62 2.77 1.30 0.56
N ALA A 63 2.95 0.77 -0.63
CA ALA A 63 3.25 1.56 -1.82
C ALA A 63 2.02 1.72 -2.72
N GLY A 64 1.76 2.94 -3.19
CA GLY A 64 0.78 3.22 -4.24
C GLY A 64 1.42 3.24 -5.62
N VAL A 65 0.70 2.77 -6.63
CA VAL A 65 1.10 2.86 -8.04
C VAL A 65 -0.07 3.40 -8.86
N ASP A 66 0.21 4.28 -9.81
CA ASP A 66 -0.77 4.89 -10.71
C ASP A 66 -0.56 4.41 -12.14
N TYR A 67 -1.59 3.78 -12.71
CA TYR A 67 -1.66 3.31 -14.11
C TYR A 67 -2.80 4.03 -14.83
N PRO A 68 -2.61 5.27 -15.31
CA PRO A 68 -3.70 6.10 -15.85
C PRO A 68 -4.43 5.49 -17.05
N GLU A 69 -3.80 4.58 -17.77
CA GLU A 69 -4.37 3.91 -18.95
C GLU A 69 -5.26 2.69 -18.60
N ASN A 70 -5.28 2.26 -17.34
CA ASN A 70 -6.02 1.09 -16.92
C ASN A 70 -7.37 1.46 -16.29
N ASP A 71 -8.40 0.62 -16.49
CA ASP A 71 -9.71 0.77 -15.83
C ASP A 71 -9.52 0.76 -14.30
N LYS A 72 -8.78 -0.21 -13.79
CA LYS A 72 -8.30 -0.22 -12.40
C LYS A 72 -7.02 0.59 -12.31
N ARG A 73 -7.18 1.90 -12.22
CA ARG A 73 -6.09 2.87 -12.29
C ARG A 73 -5.07 2.71 -11.18
N PHE A 74 -5.51 2.44 -9.95
CA PHE A 74 -4.62 2.36 -8.80
C PHE A 74 -4.30 0.94 -8.40
N GLU A 75 -3.05 0.74 -7.99
CA GLU A 75 -2.60 -0.47 -7.33
C GLU A 75 -1.99 -0.10 -5.97
N LEU A 76 -2.37 -0.84 -4.92
CA LEU A 76 -1.71 -0.82 -3.62
C LEU A 76 -0.91 -2.09 -3.43
N ILE A 77 0.33 -1.93 -3.03
CA ILE A 77 1.24 -3.04 -2.73
C ILE A 77 1.61 -2.96 -1.26
N TYR A 78 1.21 -3.99 -0.51
CA TYR A 78 1.55 -4.15 0.90
C TYR A 78 2.74 -5.10 1.02
N LEU A 79 3.80 -4.67 1.68
CA LEU A 79 5.03 -5.43 1.87
C LEU A 79 5.09 -5.98 3.29
N PHE A 80 5.08 -7.31 3.42
CA PHE A 80 5.15 -7.96 4.73
C PHE A 80 6.41 -8.81 4.88
N LEU A 81 6.87 -8.92 6.14
CA LEU A 81 8.01 -9.75 6.54
C LEU A 81 7.61 -10.68 7.67
N SER A 82 7.95 -11.95 7.50
CA SER A 82 7.96 -12.94 8.55
C SER A 82 9.41 -13.15 9.01
N HIS A 83 9.74 -12.71 10.23
CA HIS A 83 11.07 -12.94 10.81
C HIS A 83 11.30 -14.42 11.12
N GLU A 84 10.27 -15.10 11.63
CA GLU A 84 10.37 -16.52 12.02
C GLU A 84 10.61 -17.42 10.80
N GLN A 85 9.94 -17.13 9.69
CA GLN A 85 10.08 -17.88 8.45
C GLN A 85 11.19 -17.34 7.53
N ASN A 86 11.72 -16.15 7.82
CA ASN A 86 12.65 -15.40 6.96
C ASN A 86 12.14 -15.34 5.51
N THR A 87 10.87 -14.91 5.34
CA THR A 87 10.21 -14.80 4.03
C THR A 87 9.55 -13.44 3.89
N ARG A 88 9.45 -12.97 2.64
CA ARG A 88 8.73 -11.74 2.26
C ARG A 88 7.57 -12.06 1.35
N ILE A 89 6.52 -11.28 1.48
CA ILE A 89 5.34 -11.36 0.63
C ILE A 89 4.93 -9.96 0.19
N LYS A 90 4.53 -9.85 -1.06
CA LYS A 90 3.87 -8.68 -1.64
C LYS A 90 2.40 -9.00 -1.86
N LEU A 91 1.53 -8.22 -1.25
CA LEU A 91 0.09 -8.32 -1.46
C LEU A 91 -0.36 -7.15 -2.30
N SER A 92 -0.91 -7.42 -3.48
CA SER A 92 -1.35 -6.43 -4.46
C SER A 92 -2.87 -6.36 -4.53
N ILE A 93 -3.40 -5.13 -4.63
CA ILE A 93 -4.82 -4.84 -4.85
C ILE A 93 -4.93 -3.81 -5.94
N LYS A 94 -5.70 -4.10 -6.99
CA LYS A 94 -5.99 -3.16 -8.09
C LYS A 94 -7.44 -2.71 -8.03
N PHE A 95 -7.68 -1.40 -8.12
CA PHE A 95 -9.01 -0.81 -7.97
C PHE A 95 -9.20 0.51 -8.74
N GLU A 96 -10.44 0.94 -8.88
CA GLU A 96 -10.82 2.14 -9.60
C GLU A 96 -10.62 3.42 -8.76
N VAL A 97 -10.55 4.58 -9.42
CA VAL A 97 -10.25 5.90 -8.80
C VAL A 97 -11.17 6.25 -7.63
N ASN A 98 -12.45 5.88 -7.70
CA ASN A 98 -13.45 6.28 -6.70
C ASN A 98 -13.66 5.24 -5.60
N GLN A 99 -12.96 4.13 -5.63
CA GLN A 99 -13.05 3.11 -4.60
C GLN A 99 -12.32 3.51 -3.33
N THR A 100 -12.82 3.06 -2.19
CA THR A 100 -12.19 3.22 -0.88
C THR A 100 -11.73 1.87 -0.37
N ILE A 101 -10.52 1.81 0.13
CA ILE A 101 -9.90 0.59 0.64
C ILE A 101 -10.06 0.54 2.16
N ASN A 102 -10.27 -0.65 2.73
CA ASN A 102 -10.30 -0.78 4.18
C ASN A 102 -8.90 -0.55 4.77
N SER A 103 -8.81 0.27 5.81
CA SER A 103 -7.57 0.47 6.56
C SER A 103 -7.19 -0.80 7.33
N ILE A 104 -5.90 -1.14 7.30
CA ILE A 104 -5.34 -2.25 8.09
C ILE A 104 -4.73 -1.79 9.42
N THR A 105 -4.94 -0.54 9.83
CA THR A 105 -4.37 0.03 11.07
C THR A 105 -4.76 -0.74 12.33
N LYS A 106 -5.93 -1.38 12.36
CA LYS A 106 -6.35 -2.24 13.48
C LYS A 106 -5.52 -3.53 13.59
N ILE A 107 -4.97 -4.00 12.48
CA ILE A 107 -4.15 -5.20 12.43
C ILE A 107 -2.66 -4.83 12.58
N PHE A 108 -2.22 -3.81 11.84
CA PHE A 108 -0.87 -3.27 11.86
C PHE A 108 -0.90 -1.76 12.17
N PRO A 109 -0.65 -1.33 13.43
CA PRO A 109 -0.65 0.10 13.78
C PRO A 109 0.34 0.94 12.96
N SER A 110 1.45 0.35 12.49
CA SER A 110 2.43 1.00 11.61
C SER A 110 1.83 1.46 10.28
N ALA A 111 0.73 0.86 9.83
CA ALA A 111 0.03 1.27 8.62
C ALA A 111 -0.52 2.70 8.67
N ASN A 112 -0.71 3.28 9.87
CA ASN A 112 -1.31 4.61 10.04
C ASN A 112 -0.63 5.67 9.17
N TRP A 113 0.68 5.81 9.27
CA TRP A 113 1.42 6.81 8.52
C TRP A 113 1.61 6.44 7.05
N MET A 114 1.80 5.15 6.75
CA MET A 114 1.93 4.65 5.38
C MET A 114 0.65 4.89 4.58
N GLU A 115 -0.53 4.62 5.15
CA GLU A 115 -1.82 4.89 4.53
C GLU A 115 -2.07 6.39 4.34
N ARG A 116 -1.64 7.24 5.29
CA ARG A 116 -1.70 8.70 5.14
C ARG A 116 -0.78 9.20 4.02
N GLU A 117 0.41 8.63 3.86
CA GLU A 117 1.30 8.95 2.76
C GLU A 117 0.67 8.61 1.41
N VAL A 118 0.12 7.40 1.27
CA VAL A 118 -0.60 6.99 0.06
C VAL A 118 -1.81 7.89 -0.21
N PHE A 119 -2.58 8.25 0.82
CA PHE A 119 -3.67 9.21 0.69
C PHE A 119 -3.16 10.57 0.20
N ASP A 120 -2.09 11.09 0.78
CA ASP A 120 -1.54 12.40 0.44
C ASP A 120 -1.00 12.42 -1.00
N MET A 121 -0.24 11.40 -1.38
CA MET A 121 0.45 11.34 -2.67
C MET A 121 -0.46 10.94 -3.85
N TYR A 122 -1.46 10.09 -3.63
CA TYR A 122 -2.33 9.54 -4.70
C TYR A 122 -3.81 9.89 -4.55
N GLY A 123 -4.25 10.35 -3.36
CA GLY A 123 -5.67 10.61 -3.07
C GLY A 123 -6.50 9.35 -2.80
N ILE A 124 -5.85 8.22 -2.54
CA ILE A 124 -6.51 6.96 -2.21
C ILE A 124 -7.08 7.05 -0.80
N LYS A 125 -8.39 6.81 -0.65
CA LYS A 125 -9.07 6.93 0.63
C LYS A 125 -9.12 5.59 1.37
N PHE A 126 -8.83 5.63 2.68
CA PHE A 126 -8.88 4.47 3.55
C PHE A 126 -10.07 4.55 4.51
N LYS A 127 -11.01 3.60 4.37
CA LYS A 127 -12.17 3.47 5.25
C LYS A 127 -11.72 2.96 6.63
N ASN A 128 -12.29 3.51 7.69
CA ASN A 128 -11.97 3.17 9.08
C ASN A 128 -10.54 3.53 9.52
N HIS A 129 -9.83 4.38 8.77
CA HIS A 129 -8.56 4.95 9.24
C HIS A 129 -8.83 5.92 10.40
N PRO A 130 -8.05 5.88 11.50
CA PRO A 130 -8.33 6.70 12.68
C PRO A 130 -8.12 8.21 12.47
N ASP A 131 -7.21 8.61 11.57
CA ASP A 131 -6.85 10.01 11.34
C ASP A 131 -6.26 10.19 9.93
N LEU A 132 -7.14 10.18 8.90
CA LEU A 132 -6.73 10.27 7.49
C LEU A 132 -6.56 11.74 7.07
N ARG A 133 -5.41 12.30 7.33
CA ARG A 133 -5.01 13.66 6.93
C ARG A 133 -3.67 13.64 6.20
N ARG A 134 -3.35 14.71 5.48
CA ARG A 134 -2.06 14.86 4.78
C ARG A 134 -0.88 14.74 5.76
N ILE A 135 0.26 14.24 5.28
CA ILE A 135 1.46 14.01 6.08
C ILE A 135 2.73 14.59 5.47
N LEU A 136 2.85 14.60 4.16
CA LEU A 136 4.04 15.06 3.44
C LEU A 136 3.84 16.44 2.80
N THR A 137 2.63 16.74 2.31
CA THR A 137 2.32 18.04 1.71
C THR A 137 1.70 18.99 2.73
N ASP A 138 1.76 20.30 2.44
CA ASP A 138 1.10 21.32 3.24
C ASP A 138 -0.41 21.12 3.32
N TYR A 139 -1.05 21.58 4.40
CA TYR A 139 -2.49 21.41 4.61
C TYR A 139 -3.38 21.99 3.51
N ASN A 140 -2.90 23.03 2.83
CA ASN A 140 -3.61 23.69 1.74
C ASN A 140 -3.15 23.24 0.34
N PHE A 141 -2.27 22.23 0.27
CA PHE A 141 -1.77 21.70 -0.99
C PHE A 141 -2.92 21.13 -1.82
N LYS A 142 -2.97 21.51 -3.10
CA LYS A 142 -4.01 21.06 -4.04
C LYS A 142 -3.47 19.95 -4.94
N GLY A 143 -4.21 18.84 -5.00
CA GLY A 143 -3.86 17.67 -5.81
C GLY A 143 -3.04 16.62 -5.08
N HIS A 144 -2.48 15.68 -5.85
CA HIS A 144 -1.76 14.51 -5.38
C HIS A 144 -0.50 14.30 -6.22
N PRO A 145 0.69 14.63 -5.68
CA PRO A 145 1.91 14.80 -6.48
C PRO A 145 2.44 13.56 -7.19
N LEU A 146 2.10 12.36 -6.72
CA LEU A 146 2.58 11.13 -7.35
C LEU A 146 1.61 10.54 -8.39
N ARG A 147 0.46 11.17 -8.61
CA ARG A 147 -0.37 10.83 -9.78
C ARG A 147 0.34 11.22 -11.05
N LYS A 148 0.26 10.38 -12.08
CA LYS A 148 0.89 10.62 -13.38
C LYS A 148 0.31 11.81 -14.15
N ASP A 149 -0.92 12.20 -13.84
CA ASP A 149 -1.59 13.38 -14.40
C ASP A 149 -1.32 14.67 -13.61
N PHE A 150 -0.56 14.62 -12.50
CA PHE A 150 -0.12 15.79 -11.77
C PHE A 150 1.09 16.42 -12.48
N PRO A 151 1.09 17.77 -12.72
CA PRO A 151 2.19 18.43 -13.42
C PRO A 151 3.49 18.34 -12.64
N LEU A 152 4.59 18.05 -13.34
CA LEU A 152 5.93 17.89 -12.73
C LEU A 152 6.39 19.13 -11.96
N THR A 153 6.06 20.32 -12.46
CA THR A 153 6.40 21.62 -11.83
C THR A 153 5.44 22.02 -10.70
N GLY A 154 4.33 21.25 -10.51
CA GLY A 154 3.27 21.65 -9.58
C GLY A 154 2.42 22.83 -10.11
N PHE A 155 1.60 23.38 -9.22
CA PHE A 155 0.75 24.54 -9.52
C PHE A 155 1.24 25.83 -8.85
N ASN A 156 2.02 25.72 -7.78
CA ASN A 156 2.56 26.82 -7.04
C ASN A 156 4.04 26.53 -6.75
N GLU A 157 4.85 27.57 -6.87
CA GLU A 157 6.24 27.52 -6.40
C GLU A 157 6.33 28.12 -4.99
N VAL A 158 7.24 27.58 -4.21
CA VAL A 158 7.49 28.04 -2.84
C VAL A 158 8.90 28.61 -2.77
N ARG A 159 9.01 29.89 -2.41
CA ARG A 159 10.30 30.54 -2.22
C ARG A 159 10.35 31.43 -0.99
N TYR A 160 11.55 31.65 -0.47
CA TYR A 160 11.77 32.62 0.59
C TYR A 160 11.91 34.02 -0.01
N SER A 161 11.09 34.96 0.47
CA SER A 161 11.20 36.40 0.09
C SER A 161 12.13 37.11 1.07
N GLU A 162 13.28 37.51 0.59
CA GLU A 162 14.21 38.36 1.38
C GLU A 162 13.60 39.71 1.78
N LYS A 163 12.72 40.26 0.95
CA LYS A 163 12.03 41.53 1.20
C LYS A 163 11.00 41.41 2.31
N GLU A 164 10.20 40.32 2.28
CA GLU A 164 9.11 40.10 3.25
C GLU A 164 9.55 39.27 4.46
N LYS A 165 10.78 38.73 4.43
CA LYS A 165 11.34 37.85 5.48
C LYS A 165 10.46 36.64 5.83
N LYS A 166 9.76 36.11 4.82
CA LYS A 166 8.87 34.94 4.97
C LYS A 166 8.85 34.06 3.72
N VAL A 167 8.32 32.87 3.86
CA VAL A 167 8.02 31.97 2.75
C VAL A 167 6.78 32.50 2.02
N ILE A 168 6.84 32.59 0.70
CA ILE A 168 5.75 33.01 -0.18
C ILE A 168 5.45 31.93 -1.21
N TYR A 169 4.21 31.89 -1.65
CA TYR A 169 3.70 31.02 -2.71
C TYR A 169 3.43 31.87 -3.95
N GLU A 170 3.90 31.40 -5.11
CA GLU A 170 3.69 32.06 -6.42
C GLU A 170 3.03 31.11 -7.40
#